data_a822363f3c39f3f46018446bc8ebd1af
#
_entry.id   a822363f3c39f3f46018446bc8ebd1af
#
_cell.length_a   1.000
_cell.length_b   1.000
_cell.length_c   1.000
_cell.angle_alpha   90.00
_cell.angle_beta   90.00
_cell.angle_gamma   90.00
#
_symmetry.space_group_name_H-M   'P 1'
#
loop_
_entity.id
_entity.type
_entity.pdbx_description
1 polymer ?
#
loop_
_entity_poly.entity_id
_entity_poly.type
_entity_poly.pdbx_seq_one_letter_code
_entity_poly.pdbx_strand_id
1 'polypeptide(L)'
;MYSFFLDGEQLPVTPEKLTVKIKGSNKTLTLVNEGDINFLRAPGLTEISFDAVLPMLGKYHFAQSGRKPDYYLDIFEKLMTGKRPFRFIVSRASPSGEILYDTNMKVSMEDYTITEDAAKGPDVTVAVTLKQYISYATKTVKLIKPKNGKPGVSEEQTRDGPSAPKGKTHTVVKGDCLWAIAQAYMGDGSKYQIGR
;
A
#
# COMPACT_ATOMS: atom_id res chain seq x y z
N MET A 1 -6.21 -21.09 -2.02
CA MET A 1 -5.74 -20.71 -3.37
C MET A 1 -5.13 -19.31 -3.31
N TYR A 2 -4.01 -19.06 -4.02
CA TYR A 2 -3.38 -17.75 -4.08
C TYR A 2 -3.60 -17.14 -5.46
N SER A 3 -3.90 -15.85 -5.50
CA SER A 3 -4.03 -15.07 -6.74
C SER A 3 -3.24 -13.78 -6.62
N PHE A 4 -2.39 -13.50 -7.60
CA PHE A 4 -1.52 -12.34 -7.64
C PHE A 4 -1.96 -11.39 -8.74
N PHE A 5 -2.10 -10.11 -8.41
CA PHE A 5 -2.51 -9.07 -9.36
C PHE A 5 -1.52 -7.91 -9.34
N LEU A 6 -1.12 -7.47 -10.53
CA LEU A 6 -0.30 -6.29 -10.79
C LEU A 6 -1.11 -5.29 -11.61
N ASP A 7 -1.44 -4.15 -11.03
CA ASP A 7 -2.28 -3.11 -11.65
C ASP A 7 -3.61 -3.63 -12.24
N GLY A 8 -4.21 -4.63 -11.57
CA GLY A 8 -5.45 -5.29 -12.00
C GLY A 8 -5.28 -6.52 -12.89
N GLU A 9 -4.09 -6.76 -13.43
CA GLU A 9 -3.81 -7.94 -14.24
C GLU A 9 -3.35 -9.11 -13.37
N GLN A 10 -3.99 -10.26 -13.53
CA GLN A 10 -3.67 -11.48 -12.80
C GLN A 10 -2.48 -12.19 -13.43
N LEU A 11 -1.51 -12.62 -12.61
CA LEU A 11 -0.40 -13.45 -13.07
C LEU A 11 -0.91 -14.81 -13.56
N PRO A 12 -0.32 -15.37 -14.64
CA PRO A 12 -0.78 -16.62 -15.25
C PRO A 12 -0.55 -17.83 -14.35
N VAL A 13 0.54 -17.83 -13.61
CA VAL A 13 0.88 -18.86 -12.64
C VAL A 13 1.12 -18.18 -11.29
N THR A 14 0.58 -18.79 -10.26
CA THR A 14 0.81 -18.33 -8.88
C THR A 14 2.28 -18.51 -8.52
N PRO A 15 3.00 -17.45 -8.13
CA PRO A 15 4.36 -17.55 -7.62
C PRO A 15 4.47 -18.55 -6.45
N GLU A 16 5.49 -19.39 -6.48
CA GLU A 16 5.75 -20.38 -5.42
C GLU A 16 6.09 -19.70 -4.09
N LYS A 17 6.80 -18.58 -4.17
CA LYS A 17 7.30 -17.85 -3.01
C LYS A 17 7.03 -16.35 -3.15
N LEU A 18 6.54 -15.77 -2.07
CA LEU A 18 6.43 -14.33 -1.90
C LEU A 18 7.28 -13.92 -0.70
N THR A 19 8.25 -13.05 -0.92
CA THR A 19 9.06 -12.49 0.15
C THR A 19 8.66 -11.03 0.38
N VAL A 20 8.24 -10.69 1.58
CA VAL A 20 7.94 -9.32 2.01
C VAL A 20 8.97 -8.91 3.05
N LYS A 21 9.80 -7.93 2.73
CA LYS A 21 10.89 -7.45 3.58
C LYS A 21 10.57 -6.07 4.12
N ILE A 22 10.43 -5.98 5.42
CA ILE A 22 10.19 -4.73 6.14
C ILE A 22 11.47 -4.39 6.90
N LYS A 23 12.09 -3.26 6.53
CA LYS A 23 13.35 -2.81 7.17
C LYS A 23 13.08 -1.79 8.25
N GLY A 24 13.63 -1.99 9.43
CA GLY A 24 13.74 -0.94 10.44
C GLY A 24 14.80 0.10 10.02
N SER A 25 14.58 1.36 10.35
CA SER A 25 15.53 2.46 10.10
C SER A 25 16.12 3.01 11.39
N ASN A 26 16.13 2.20 12.45
CA ASN A 26 16.70 2.58 13.74
C ASN A 26 18.18 2.90 13.62
N LYS A 27 18.67 3.79 14.47
CA LYS A 27 20.07 4.20 14.51
C LYS A 27 20.62 4.05 15.93
N THR A 28 21.72 3.30 16.06
CA THR A 28 22.46 3.24 17.33
C THR A 28 23.35 4.47 17.45
N LEU A 29 23.30 5.12 18.59
CA LEU A 29 24.11 6.27 18.96
C LEU A 29 24.84 5.93 20.27
N THR A 30 26.16 6.15 20.31
CA THR A 30 26.95 6.00 21.51
C THR A 30 26.97 7.33 22.26
N LEU A 31 26.45 7.36 23.48
CA LEU A 31 26.50 8.52 24.36
C LEU A 31 27.76 8.48 25.22
N VAL A 32 28.33 9.65 25.46
CA VAL A 32 29.47 9.79 26.35
C VAL A 32 29.03 9.46 27.78
N ASN A 33 29.67 8.49 28.43
CA ASN A 33 29.41 7.99 29.78
C ASN A 33 28.09 7.22 29.99
N GLU A 34 27.23 7.05 28.98
CA GLU A 34 25.95 6.35 29.14
C GLU A 34 25.83 5.09 28.27
N GLY A 35 26.80 4.87 27.35
CA GLY A 35 26.83 3.71 26.47
C GLY A 35 25.97 3.89 25.22
N ASP A 36 25.56 2.77 24.62
CA ASP A 36 24.83 2.76 23.35
C ASP A 36 23.34 2.87 23.59
N ILE A 37 22.71 3.81 22.88
CA ILE A 37 21.24 3.94 22.80
C ILE A 37 20.75 3.59 21.41
N ASN A 38 19.58 2.94 21.33
CA ASN A 38 18.91 2.68 20.07
C ASN A 38 17.85 3.74 19.81
N PHE A 39 18.14 4.66 18.90
CA PHE A 39 17.20 5.69 18.47
C PHE A 39 16.20 5.11 17.49
N LEU A 40 14.95 4.96 17.94
CA LEU A 40 13.86 4.40 17.14
C LEU A 40 13.39 5.39 16.08
N ARG A 41 13.35 4.93 14.84
CA ARG A 41 12.89 5.70 13.69
C ARG A 41 11.74 4.98 12.99
N ALA A 42 11.00 5.73 12.18
CA ALA A 42 9.99 5.13 11.31
C ALA A 42 10.61 4.05 10.43
N PRO A 43 9.88 2.93 10.20
CA PRO A 43 10.39 1.87 9.34
C PRO A 43 10.62 2.39 7.92
N GLY A 44 11.55 1.74 7.22
CA GLY A 44 11.80 1.97 5.80
C GLY A 44 10.64 1.46 4.93
N LEU A 45 10.76 1.67 3.63
CA LEU A 45 9.77 1.17 2.68
C LEU A 45 9.83 -0.36 2.61
N THR A 46 8.67 -0.98 2.52
CA THR A 46 8.56 -2.44 2.34
C THR A 46 9.02 -2.83 0.94
N GLU A 47 9.89 -3.83 0.86
CA GLU A 47 10.31 -4.47 -0.38
C GLU A 47 9.55 -5.79 -0.55
N ILE A 48 9.09 -6.08 -1.76
CA ILE A 48 8.37 -7.30 -2.12
C ILE A 48 9.12 -7.95 -3.28
N SER A 49 9.41 -9.24 -3.17
CA SER A 49 10.05 -10.00 -4.25
C SER A 49 9.37 -11.35 -4.45
N PHE A 50 9.23 -11.75 -5.71
CA PHE A 50 8.68 -13.03 -6.12
C PHE A 50 9.13 -13.38 -7.55
N ASP A 51 9.05 -14.66 -7.89
CA ASP A 51 9.36 -15.16 -9.23
C ASP A 51 8.04 -15.50 -9.94
N ALA A 52 7.76 -14.83 -11.04
CA ALA A 52 6.61 -15.08 -11.91
C ALA A 52 7.00 -16.03 -13.03
N VAL A 53 6.29 -17.14 -13.16
CA VAL A 53 6.45 -18.08 -14.28
C VAL A 53 5.43 -17.73 -15.37
N LEU A 54 5.92 -17.49 -16.57
CA LEU A 54 5.15 -17.14 -17.75
C LEU A 54 5.15 -18.32 -18.73
N PRO A 55 4.06 -19.09 -18.82
CA PRO A 55 3.98 -20.27 -19.66
C PRO A 55 4.02 -19.92 -21.16
N MET A 56 4.96 -20.51 -21.90
CA MET A 56 5.03 -20.33 -23.36
C MET A 56 3.94 -21.11 -24.11
N LEU A 57 3.65 -22.31 -23.65
CA LEU A 57 2.70 -23.22 -24.31
C LEU A 57 1.24 -23.04 -23.88
N GLY A 58 0.96 -22.14 -22.96
CA GLY A 58 -0.37 -21.60 -22.67
C GLY A 58 -1.46 -22.53 -22.14
N LYS A 59 -1.17 -23.80 -21.84
CA LYS A 59 -2.20 -24.79 -21.44
C LYS A 59 -1.81 -25.67 -20.26
N TYR A 60 -1.34 -25.05 -19.21
CA TYR A 60 -1.21 -25.76 -17.94
C TYR A 60 -2.53 -25.74 -17.17
N HIS A 61 -2.92 -26.84 -16.52
CA HIS A 61 -4.14 -26.94 -15.70
C HIS A 61 -4.17 -25.95 -14.53
N PHE A 62 -3.01 -25.51 -14.10
CA PHE A 62 -2.83 -24.55 -13.00
C PHE A 62 -2.70 -23.10 -13.47
N ALA A 63 -2.59 -22.84 -14.78
CA ALA A 63 -2.49 -21.49 -15.31
C ALA A 63 -3.85 -20.79 -15.28
N GLN A 64 -3.87 -19.60 -14.70
CA GLN A 64 -5.07 -18.77 -14.56
C GLN A 64 -5.45 -18.08 -15.89
N SER A 65 -4.50 -17.95 -16.82
CA SER A 65 -4.76 -17.39 -18.15
C SER A 65 -3.92 -18.10 -19.21
N GLY A 66 -4.44 -18.14 -20.44
CA GLY A 66 -3.74 -18.68 -21.60
C GLY A 66 -3.00 -17.65 -22.45
N ARG A 67 -2.67 -16.48 -21.87
CA ARG A 67 -1.94 -15.42 -22.57
C ARG A 67 -0.46 -15.76 -22.64
N LYS A 68 0.18 -15.36 -23.77
CA LYS A 68 1.61 -15.60 -24.01
C LYS A 68 2.50 -14.74 -23.10
N PRO A 69 3.77 -15.13 -22.88
CA PRO A 69 4.73 -14.35 -22.11
C PRO A 69 4.87 -12.91 -22.56
N ASP A 70 4.90 -12.64 -23.88
CA ASP A 70 5.04 -11.30 -24.46
C ASP A 70 4.05 -10.30 -23.85
N TYR A 71 2.80 -10.73 -23.66
CA TYR A 71 1.77 -9.88 -23.04
C TYR A 71 2.15 -9.41 -21.62
N TYR A 72 2.71 -10.30 -20.82
CA TYR A 72 3.12 -9.97 -19.45
C TYR A 72 4.42 -9.16 -19.42
N LEU A 73 5.35 -9.45 -20.32
CA LEU A 73 6.58 -8.68 -20.47
C LEU A 73 6.27 -7.23 -20.85
N ASP A 74 5.33 -7.00 -21.78
CA ASP A 74 4.83 -5.66 -22.11
C ASP A 74 4.23 -4.93 -20.92
N ILE A 75 3.53 -5.65 -20.02
CA ILE A 75 3.00 -5.07 -18.79
C ILE A 75 4.13 -4.66 -17.86
N PHE A 76 5.13 -5.53 -17.62
CA PHE A 76 6.27 -5.21 -16.76
C PHE A 76 7.05 -4.01 -17.31
N GLU A 77 7.27 -3.94 -18.61
CA GLU A 77 7.92 -2.80 -19.26
C GLU A 77 7.11 -1.51 -19.07
N LYS A 78 5.79 -1.55 -19.27
CA LYS A 78 4.90 -0.40 -19.05
C LYS A 78 4.89 0.05 -17.59
N LEU A 79 4.90 -0.87 -16.62
CA LEU A 79 4.95 -0.55 -15.20
C LEU A 79 6.29 0.06 -14.80
N MET A 80 7.39 -0.39 -15.40
CA MET A 80 8.73 0.15 -15.19
C MET A 80 8.90 1.53 -15.82
N THR A 81 8.56 1.68 -17.10
CA THR A 81 8.76 2.92 -17.87
C THR A 81 7.76 4.01 -17.50
N GLY A 82 6.57 3.62 -17.08
CA GLY A 82 5.47 4.54 -16.73
C GLY A 82 5.75 5.43 -15.52
N LYS A 83 6.76 5.14 -14.69
CA LYS A 83 7.19 5.91 -13.51
C LYS A 83 6.04 6.31 -12.58
N ARG A 84 5.02 5.48 -12.50
CA ARG A 84 3.83 5.69 -11.66
C ARG A 84 3.60 4.51 -10.75
N PRO A 85 3.14 4.76 -9.52
CA PRO A 85 2.79 3.69 -8.61
C PRO A 85 1.52 2.98 -9.09
N PHE A 86 1.47 1.67 -8.84
CA PHE A 86 0.35 0.81 -9.17
C PHE A 86 -0.07 -0.04 -7.96
N ARG A 87 -1.16 -0.78 -8.12
CA ARG A 87 -1.66 -1.69 -7.09
C ARG A 87 -1.08 -3.09 -7.24
N PHE A 88 -0.52 -3.58 -6.15
CA PHE A 88 -0.15 -4.99 -5.99
C PHE A 88 -1.11 -5.63 -5.00
N ILE A 89 -1.79 -6.70 -5.44
CA ILE A 89 -2.77 -7.41 -4.63
C ILE A 89 -2.42 -8.89 -4.63
N VAL A 90 -2.40 -9.49 -3.44
CA VAL A 90 -2.32 -10.94 -3.27
C VAL A 90 -3.53 -11.36 -2.46
N SER A 91 -4.43 -12.07 -3.10
CA SER A 91 -5.61 -12.66 -2.47
C SER A 91 -5.32 -14.11 -2.10
N ARG A 92 -5.69 -14.50 -0.90
CA ARG A 92 -5.51 -15.84 -0.35
C ARG A 92 -6.87 -16.36 0.06
N ALA A 93 -7.36 -17.36 -0.66
CA ALA A 93 -8.63 -18.00 -0.38
C ALA A 93 -8.44 -19.43 0.11
N SER A 94 -9.27 -19.85 1.05
CA SER A 94 -9.40 -21.26 1.47
C SER A 94 -9.99 -22.11 0.33
N PRO A 95 -9.93 -23.43 0.41
CA PRO A 95 -10.63 -24.32 -0.54
C PRO A 95 -12.14 -24.11 -0.57
N SER A 96 -12.73 -23.60 0.54
CA SER A 96 -14.15 -23.24 0.64
C SER A 96 -14.50 -21.89 -0.01
N GLY A 97 -13.52 -21.14 -0.53
CA GLY A 97 -13.72 -19.83 -1.14
C GLY A 97 -13.69 -18.65 -0.17
N GLU A 98 -13.48 -18.88 1.12
CA GLU A 98 -13.34 -17.82 2.13
C GLU A 98 -12.01 -17.09 1.97
N ILE A 99 -12.04 -15.76 1.99
CA ILE A 99 -10.84 -14.93 1.96
C ILE A 99 -10.18 -14.98 3.33
N LEU A 100 -8.96 -15.49 3.39
CA LEU A 100 -8.21 -15.64 4.63
C LEU A 100 -7.48 -14.36 5.01
N TYR A 101 -6.75 -13.79 4.04
CA TYR A 101 -5.89 -12.65 4.26
C TYR A 101 -5.46 -12.04 2.93
N ASP A 102 -5.59 -10.73 2.82
CA ASP A 102 -5.22 -9.95 1.65
C ASP A 102 -3.95 -9.13 1.86
N THR A 103 -3.12 -9.09 0.84
CA THR A 103 -2.08 -8.06 0.72
C THR A 103 -2.51 -7.10 -0.37
N ASN A 104 -2.79 -5.84 -0.01
CA ASN A 104 -3.17 -4.80 -0.95
C ASN A 104 -2.31 -3.57 -0.70
N MET A 105 -1.35 -3.34 -1.58
CA MET A 105 -0.34 -2.31 -1.38
C MET A 105 -0.12 -1.49 -2.65
N LYS A 106 0.11 -0.20 -2.48
CA LYS A 106 0.57 0.68 -3.56
C LYS A 106 2.08 0.56 -3.67
N VAL A 107 2.57 0.17 -4.85
CA VAL A 107 3.98 -0.13 -5.09
C VAL A 107 4.49 0.53 -6.36
N SER A 108 5.81 0.62 -6.48
CA SER A 108 6.53 0.90 -7.74
C SER A 108 7.31 -0.34 -8.16
N MET A 109 7.52 -0.52 -9.45
CA MET A 109 8.47 -1.49 -9.99
C MET A 109 9.89 -0.96 -9.75
N GLU A 110 10.73 -1.74 -9.05
CA GLU A 110 12.14 -1.38 -8.82
C GLU A 110 13.03 -2.08 -9.84
N ASP A 111 12.78 -3.39 -10.02
CA ASP A 111 13.59 -4.24 -10.87
C ASP A 111 12.79 -5.45 -11.34
N TYR A 112 13.10 -5.96 -12.51
CA TYR A 112 12.69 -7.29 -12.96
C TYR A 112 13.77 -7.91 -13.83
N THR A 113 14.00 -9.21 -13.65
CA THR A 113 15.00 -9.98 -14.40
C THR A 113 14.32 -11.12 -15.11
N ILE A 114 14.48 -11.19 -16.42
CA ILE A 114 13.95 -12.24 -17.26
C ILE A 114 14.99 -13.36 -17.35
N THR A 115 14.58 -14.58 -17.05
CA THR A 115 15.43 -15.76 -17.14
C THR A 115 14.76 -16.82 -18.00
N GLU A 116 15.44 -17.25 -19.04
CA GLU A 116 15.08 -18.37 -19.88
C GLU A 116 16.07 -19.50 -19.64
N ASP A 117 15.59 -20.68 -19.31
CA ASP A 117 16.42 -21.85 -19.02
C ASP A 117 15.96 -23.04 -19.86
N ALA A 118 16.67 -23.31 -20.93
CA ALA A 118 16.35 -24.40 -21.86
C ALA A 118 16.31 -25.78 -21.19
N ALA A 119 16.98 -25.96 -20.05
CA ALA A 119 16.95 -27.21 -19.29
C ALA A 119 15.61 -27.40 -18.53
N LYS A 120 14.89 -26.30 -18.23
CA LYS A 120 13.59 -26.30 -17.55
C LYS A 120 12.40 -26.22 -18.49
N GLY A 121 12.64 -26.16 -19.80
CA GLY A 121 11.62 -26.06 -20.82
C GLY A 121 11.49 -24.64 -21.41
N PRO A 122 10.44 -24.39 -22.22
CA PRO A 122 10.29 -23.13 -22.94
C PRO A 122 9.71 -21.98 -22.10
N ASP A 123 9.39 -22.20 -20.84
CA ASP A 123 8.74 -21.20 -20.00
C ASP A 123 9.71 -20.11 -19.54
N VAL A 124 9.22 -18.90 -19.46
CA VAL A 124 9.99 -17.73 -19.04
C VAL A 124 9.76 -17.48 -17.55
N THR A 125 10.83 -17.35 -16.79
CA THR A 125 10.76 -16.95 -15.37
C THR A 125 11.17 -15.49 -15.25
N VAL A 126 10.37 -14.71 -14.53
CA VAL A 126 10.64 -13.29 -14.27
C VAL A 126 10.74 -13.07 -12.77
N ALA A 127 11.96 -12.77 -12.30
CA ALA A 127 12.16 -12.32 -10.92
C ALA A 127 11.74 -10.84 -10.84
N VAL A 128 10.79 -10.53 -9.97
CA VAL A 128 10.21 -9.19 -9.83
C VAL A 128 10.49 -8.64 -8.45
N THR A 129 10.97 -7.41 -8.38
CA THR A 129 11.18 -6.66 -7.15
C THR A 129 10.33 -5.39 -7.16
N LEU A 130 9.47 -5.28 -6.16
CA LEU A 130 8.58 -4.13 -5.96
C LEU A 130 8.95 -3.42 -4.67
N LYS A 131 8.68 -2.13 -4.62
CA LYS A 131 8.86 -1.32 -3.42
C LYS A 131 7.61 -0.56 -3.07
N GLN A 132 7.29 -0.50 -1.79
CA GLN A 132 6.15 0.26 -1.29
C GLN A 132 6.24 1.72 -1.73
N TYR A 133 5.13 2.22 -2.27
CA TYR A 133 5.01 3.63 -2.60
C TYR A 133 4.13 4.34 -1.56
N ILE A 134 4.70 5.33 -0.90
CA ILE A 134 4.00 6.23 0.00
C ILE A 134 3.87 7.57 -0.72
N SER A 135 2.64 8.02 -0.97
CA SER A 135 2.44 9.34 -1.57
C SER A 135 2.95 10.41 -0.62
N TYR A 136 3.76 11.30 -1.15
CA TYR A 136 4.26 12.46 -0.44
C TYR A 136 3.70 13.73 -1.09
N ALA A 137 3.37 14.70 -0.27
CA ALA A 137 2.98 16.02 -0.73
C ALA A 137 3.87 17.04 -0.03
N THR A 138 4.16 18.14 -0.73
CA THR A 138 4.85 19.29 -0.15
C THR A 138 3.96 19.88 0.94
N LYS A 139 4.48 19.99 2.16
CA LYS A 139 3.77 20.69 3.23
C LYS A 139 3.81 22.18 2.96
N THR A 140 2.65 22.78 2.71
CA THR A 140 2.54 24.24 2.61
C THR A 140 2.28 24.79 4.01
N VAL A 141 3.17 25.63 4.50
CA VAL A 141 3.00 26.33 5.77
C VAL A 141 2.34 27.67 5.49
N LYS A 142 1.10 27.84 5.96
CA LYS A 142 0.44 29.16 5.95
C LYS A 142 0.77 29.89 7.25
N LEU A 143 1.43 31.01 7.12
CA LEU A 143 1.62 31.95 8.23
C LEU A 143 0.28 32.64 8.51
N ILE A 144 -0.35 32.30 9.61
CA ILE A 144 -1.55 32.97 10.09
C ILE A 144 -1.09 34.21 10.88
N LYS A 145 -1.47 35.41 10.43
CA LYS A 145 -1.32 36.60 11.22
C LYS A 145 -2.35 36.57 12.37
N PRO A 146 -1.94 36.43 13.60
CA PRO A 146 -2.89 36.33 14.69
C PRO A 146 -3.52 37.70 14.98
N LYS A 147 -4.77 37.69 15.39
CA LYS A 147 -5.49 38.88 15.83
C LYS A 147 -4.90 39.50 17.12
N ASN A 148 -4.00 38.85 17.81
CA ASN A 148 -3.39 39.28 19.08
C ASN A 148 -1.87 39.07 19.14
N GLY A 149 -1.12 39.56 18.16
CA GLY A 149 0.31 39.88 18.32
C GLY A 149 1.33 38.74 18.51
N LYS A 150 0.93 37.45 18.60
CA LYS A 150 1.85 36.30 18.63
C LYS A 150 1.78 35.52 17.33
N PRO A 151 2.89 35.30 16.60
CA PRO A 151 2.89 34.54 15.35
C PRO A 151 2.54 33.07 15.63
N GLY A 152 1.44 32.60 15.04
CA GLY A 152 1.05 31.19 15.03
C GLY A 152 1.41 30.56 13.70
N VAL A 153 1.93 29.33 13.71
CA VAL A 153 2.19 28.53 12.52
C VAL A 153 1.14 27.43 12.48
N SER A 154 0.31 27.37 11.44
CA SER A 154 -0.52 26.21 11.17
C SER A 154 0.05 25.42 10.00
N GLU A 155 0.28 24.13 10.20
CA GLU A 155 0.62 23.22 9.11
C GLU A 155 -0.67 22.79 8.41
N GLU A 156 -0.84 23.17 7.15
CA GLU A 156 -1.89 22.65 6.29
C GLU A 156 -1.29 21.53 5.43
N GLN A 157 -1.67 20.31 5.73
CA GLN A 157 -1.28 19.15 4.91
C GLN A 157 -2.24 19.07 3.72
N THR A 158 -1.80 19.56 2.56
CA THR A 158 -2.52 19.34 1.31
C THR A 158 -2.27 17.89 0.87
N ARG A 159 -3.19 17.00 1.19
CA ARG A 159 -3.21 15.65 0.64
C ARG A 159 -4.04 15.68 -0.62
N ASP A 160 -3.45 15.39 -1.77
CA ASP A 160 -4.16 14.91 -2.96
C ASP A 160 -4.50 13.43 -2.74
N GLY A 161 -5.54 13.19 -2.00
CA GLY A 161 -6.16 11.89 -1.74
C GLY A 161 -7.58 12.15 -1.25
N PRO A 162 -8.50 11.17 -1.37
CA PRO A 162 -9.82 11.33 -0.77
C PRO A 162 -9.58 11.66 0.70
N SER A 163 -9.87 12.90 1.06
CA SER A 163 -9.79 13.35 2.45
C SER A 163 -10.67 12.42 3.27
N ALA A 164 -10.09 11.84 4.33
CA ALA A 164 -10.93 11.23 5.35
C ALA A 164 -12.03 12.26 5.70
N PRO A 165 -13.29 11.85 5.84
CA PRO A 165 -14.34 12.76 6.22
C PRO A 165 -13.87 13.51 7.45
N LYS A 166 -13.80 14.84 7.36
CA LYS A 166 -13.43 15.69 8.51
C LYS A 166 -14.46 15.38 9.58
N GLY A 167 -14.06 14.65 10.60
CA GLY A 167 -14.90 14.40 11.75
C GLY A 167 -15.34 15.78 12.28
N LYS A 168 -16.61 16.07 12.19
CA LYS A 168 -17.16 17.29 12.79
C LYS A 168 -17.04 17.10 14.30
N THR A 169 -16.10 17.79 14.93
CA THR A 169 -15.96 17.79 16.37
C THR A 169 -16.93 18.82 16.96
N HIS A 170 -17.66 18.43 17.99
CA HIS A 170 -18.54 19.29 18.75
C HIS A 170 -17.98 19.46 20.15
N THR A 171 -17.84 20.71 20.60
CA THR A 171 -17.48 20.99 22.00
C THR A 171 -18.74 20.97 22.84
N VAL A 172 -18.85 19.98 23.71
CA VAL A 172 -20.04 19.79 24.56
C VAL A 172 -20.16 20.94 25.56
N VAL A 173 -21.32 21.56 25.59
CA VAL A 173 -21.68 22.62 26.55
C VAL A 173 -22.82 22.15 27.44
N LYS A 174 -23.00 22.81 28.60
CA LYS A 174 -24.05 22.46 29.55
C LYS A 174 -25.43 22.61 28.90
N GLY A 175 -26.18 21.51 28.81
CA GLY A 175 -27.48 21.43 28.16
C GLY A 175 -27.50 20.60 26.87
N ASP A 176 -26.35 20.18 26.35
CA ASP A 176 -26.27 19.31 25.20
C ASP A 176 -26.69 17.87 25.57
N CYS A 177 -27.38 17.24 24.61
CA CYS A 177 -27.61 15.80 24.65
C CYS A 177 -27.19 15.15 23.33
N LEU A 178 -26.82 13.88 23.37
CA LEU A 178 -26.33 13.15 22.20
C LEU A 178 -27.34 13.13 21.05
N TRP A 179 -28.62 13.08 21.37
CA TRP A 179 -29.69 13.12 20.39
C TRP A 179 -29.73 14.46 19.63
N ALA A 180 -29.62 15.60 20.35
CA ALA A 180 -29.62 16.93 19.73
C ALA A 180 -28.36 17.16 18.88
N ILE A 181 -27.20 16.66 19.34
CA ILE A 181 -25.94 16.71 18.59
C ILE A 181 -26.08 15.87 17.30
N ALA A 182 -26.59 14.64 17.39
CA ALA A 182 -26.81 13.79 16.23
C ALA A 182 -27.81 14.40 15.24
N GLN A 183 -28.89 15.02 15.73
CA GLN A 183 -29.86 15.74 14.91
C GLN A 183 -29.20 16.91 14.15
N ALA A 184 -28.36 17.69 14.81
CA ALA A 184 -27.70 18.85 14.21
C ALA A 184 -26.62 18.47 13.17
N TYR A 185 -25.88 17.38 13.39
CA TYR A 185 -24.74 17.02 12.53
C TYR A 185 -25.03 15.93 11.50
N MET A 186 -25.97 15.03 11.78
CA MET A 186 -26.34 13.89 10.91
C MET A 186 -27.75 14.00 10.34
N GLY A 187 -28.51 15.04 10.72
CA GLY A 187 -29.88 15.24 10.29
C GLY A 187 -30.90 14.26 10.90
N ASP A 188 -30.45 13.37 11.78
CA ASP A 188 -31.28 12.34 12.40
C ASP A 188 -30.79 12.04 13.82
N GLY A 189 -31.59 12.40 14.80
CA GLY A 189 -31.26 12.23 16.22
C GLY A 189 -31.15 10.78 16.67
N SER A 190 -31.74 9.81 15.95
CA SER A 190 -31.65 8.38 16.33
C SER A 190 -30.28 7.76 16.07
N LYS A 191 -29.44 8.42 15.28
CA LYS A 191 -28.10 7.93 14.90
C LYS A 191 -27.03 8.08 15.98
N TYR A 192 -27.35 8.61 17.15
CA TYR A 192 -26.39 8.72 18.26
C TYR A 192 -25.88 7.36 18.77
N GLN A 193 -26.54 6.26 18.46
CA GLN A 193 -26.16 4.90 18.89
C GLN A 193 -25.13 4.21 17.99
N ILE A 194 -24.74 4.81 16.85
CA ILE A 194 -23.84 4.18 15.85
C ILE A 194 -22.35 4.28 16.25
N GLY A 195 -22.02 4.87 17.40
CA GLY A 195 -20.66 5.11 17.88
C GLY A 195 -20.19 4.19 19.00
N ARG A 196 -20.63 2.92 19.03
CA ARG A 196 -20.11 1.91 19.99
C ARG A 196 -19.29 0.87 19.27
#